data_e442ad733cef4fd18f077418aa5ce5cd
#
_entry.id   e442ad733cef4fd18f077418aa5ce5cd
#
_cell.length_a   1.000
_cell.length_b   1.000
_cell.length_c   1.000
_cell.angle_alpha   90.00
_cell.angle_beta   90.00
_cell.angle_gamma   90.00
#
_symmetry.space_group_name_H-M   'P 1'
#
loop_
_entity.id
_entity.type
_entity.pdbx_description
1 polymer ?
#
loop_
_entity_poly.entity_id
_entity_poly.type
_entity_poly.pdbx_seq_one_letter_code
_entity_poly.pdbx_strand_id
1 'polypeptide(L)'
;MTAGESHGPALLATIEGMPSGLHVSTEDLRRGLARRRLGYGRGARQKFEADEVSILAGVRHGVTTGAPVAIRIGNSEWPKWETVMSADPVDPSALLIDAGTGDEREIARNRPLTRPRPGHADLPGMLSYDLPEARPVLERASARETAARVALGVLAEALLEQVAGIRLVSHVVSVGAQHATASLVPNPRDEAALCEASMRTLDPEDNARFEAAVDAAKHAGDTIGGVVEVIAYNVPVGLGTHVTARERLDARLAAALMSIQSVKGVEIGDGFAQAALLGSAAHDEIVRGEDGHLTRSSNHAGGIEGGTSNGAPIVARAAFKPISTVPHALRSVDLATGEEAVGLHQRSDTCQVVPGAVIAEAEVALVLADALSDHAGGRSVGEMRRNLDAYLAVVGERA
;
A
#
# COMPACT_ATOMS: atom_id res chain seq x y z
N MET A 1 7.74 -9.52 6.10
CA MET A 1 8.20 -8.66 7.24
C MET A 1 8.93 -7.44 6.70
N THR A 2 8.75 -6.27 7.34
CA THR A 2 9.47 -5.03 6.99
C THR A 2 10.18 -4.47 8.21
N ALA A 3 11.33 -3.85 8.00
CA ALA A 3 12.11 -3.16 9.04
C ALA A 3 12.75 -1.88 8.46
N GLY A 4 13.28 -1.04 9.34
CA GLY A 4 13.95 0.21 8.99
C GLY A 4 13.08 1.44 9.24
N GLU A 5 13.75 2.58 9.31
CA GLU A 5 13.22 3.91 9.59
C GLU A 5 13.26 4.78 8.33
N SER A 6 12.43 5.83 8.31
CA SER A 6 12.31 6.74 7.16
C SER A 6 13.65 7.37 6.76
N HIS A 7 14.44 7.75 7.75
CA HIS A 7 15.75 8.38 7.54
C HIS A 7 16.92 7.50 8.03
N GLY A 8 16.66 6.20 8.30
CA GLY A 8 17.70 5.21 8.55
C GLY A 8 18.53 4.89 7.29
N PRO A 9 19.53 4.01 7.38
CA PRO A 9 20.43 3.67 6.26
C PRO A 9 19.70 2.96 5.11
N ALA A 10 18.65 2.19 5.42
CA ALA A 10 17.85 1.47 4.45
C ALA A 10 16.54 0.99 5.08
N LEU A 11 15.57 0.67 4.22
CA LEU A 11 14.46 -0.22 4.55
C LEU A 11 14.84 -1.65 4.17
N LEU A 12 14.37 -2.59 4.96
CA LEU A 12 14.50 -4.02 4.71
C LEU A 12 13.12 -4.64 4.52
N ALA A 13 13.02 -5.55 3.57
CA ALA A 13 11.83 -6.35 3.34
C ALA A 13 12.20 -7.82 3.20
N THR A 14 11.49 -8.71 3.87
CA THR A 14 11.69 -10.15 3.78
C THR A 14 10.37 -10.87 3.57
N ILE A 15 10.38 -11.88 2.70
CA ILE A 15 9.23 -12.75 2.45
C ILE A 15 9.69 -14.21 2.45
N GLU A 16 8.90 -15.06 3.06
CA GLU A 16 9.06 -16.52 3.08
C GLU A 16 7.95 -17.17 2.26
N GLY A 17 8.08 -18.43 1.94
CA GLY A 17 7.04 -19.20 1.24
C GLY A 17 7.03 -19.00 -0.29
N MET A 18 7.91 -18.18 -0.85
CA MET A 18 8.01 -18.02 -2.30
C MET A 18 8.48 -19.32 -2.95
N PRO A 19 7.75 -19.87 -3.95
CA PRO A 19 8.17 -21.09 -4.64
C PRO A 19 9.45 -20.87 -5.44
N SER A 20 10.20 -21.93 -5.69
CA SER A 20 11.30 -21.88 -6.66
C SER A 20 10.78 -21.74 -8.09
N GLY A 21 11.56 -21.11 -8.96
CA GLY A 21 11.22 -20.99 -10.37
C GLY A 21 10.37 -19.77 -10.74
N LEU A 22 10.13 -18.85 -9.81
CA LEU A 22 9.48 -17.58 -10.10
C LEU A 22 10.47 -16.61 -10.74
N HIS A 23 10.12 -16.05 -11.89
CA HIS A 23 10.91 -15.04 -12.56
C HIS A 23 10.66 -13.66 -11.95
N VAL A 24 11.71 -13.04 -11.44
CA VAL A 24 11.68 -11.68 -10.88
C VAL A 24 13.09 -11.08 -10.90
N SER A 25 13.20 -9.80 -11.16
CA SER A 25 14.47 -9.07 -11.23
C SER A 25 14.46 -7.80 -10.37
N THR A 26 15.64 -7.24 -10.15
CA THR A 26 15.77 -5.92 -9.50
C THR A 26 15.08 -4.82 -10.32
N GLU A 27 14.99 -4.97 -11.65
CA GLU A 27 14.30 -4.01 -12.50
C GLU A 27 12.77 -4.03 -12.30
N ASP A 28 12.20 -5.20 -12.04
CA ASP A 28 10.79 -5.31 -11.69
C ASP A 28 10.49 -4.57 -10.38
N LEU A 29 11.36 -4.72 -9.38
CA LEU A 29 11.26 -3.97 -8.12
C LEU A 29 11.37 -2.46 -8.35
N ARG A 30 12.31 -2.01 -9.21
CA ARG A 30 12.44 -0.57 -9.54
C ARG A 30 11.19 -0.01 -10.20
N ARG A 31 10.56 -0.76 -11.11
CA ARG A 31 9.30 -0.35 -11.76
C ARG A 31 8.18 -0.20 -10.74
N GLY A 32 7.99 -1.15 -9.83
CA GLY A 32 6.99 -1.05 -8.76
C GLY A 32 7.22 0.16 -7.87
N LEU A 33 8.47 0.38 -7.45
CA LEU A 33 8.84 1.54 -6.64
C LEU A 33 8.68 2.87 -7.40
N ALA A 34 8.93 2.88 -8.72
CA ALA A 34 8.70 4.06 -9.56
C ALA A 34 7.21 4.42 -9.62
N ARG A 35 6.31 3.44 -9.80
CA ARG A 35 4.85 3.63 -9.77
C ARG A 35 4.41 4.28 -8.45
N ARG A 36 4.92 3.82 -7.31
CA ARG A 36 4.62 4.38 -5.98
C ARG A 36 5.01 5.86 -5.85
N ARG A 37 5.96 6.36 -6.62
CA ARG A 37 6.41 7.76 -6.58
C ARG A 37 5.55 8.72 -7.40
N LEU A 38 4.69 8.21 -8.28
CA LEU A 38 3.82 9.01 -9.13
C LEU A 38 2.75 9.75 -8.31
N GLY A 39 2.11 10.70 -8.94
CA GLY A 39 0.93 11.41 -8.45
C GLY A 39 1.11 12.91 -8.30
N TYR A 40 -0.01 13.62 -8.40
CA TYR A 40 -0.13 15.04 -8.18
C TYR A 40 -0.13 15.39 -6.68
N GLY A 41 0.30 16.60 -6.34
CA GLY A 41 0.36 17.05 -4.94
C GLY A 41 1.53 16.46 -4.13
N ARG A 42 2.49 15.81 -4.81
CA ARG A 42 3.70 15.25 -4.20
C ARG A 42 4.72 16.34 -3.88
N GLY A 43 5.40 16.19 -2.75
CA GLY A 43 6.49 17.07 -2.36
C GLY A 43 7.70 17.00 -3.31
N ALA A 44 8.49 18.07 -3.37
CA ALA A 44 9.65 18.17 -4.27
C ALA A 44 10.69 17.05 -4.07
N ARG A 45 10.77 16.45 -2.87
CA ARG A 45 11.68 15.35 -2.55
C ARG A 45 11.47 14.13 -3.45
N GLN A 46 10.22 13.80 -3.76
CA GLN A 46 9.86 12.63 -4.57
C GLN A 46 10.38 12.67 -6.02
N LYS A 47 10.71 13.87 -6.53
CA LYS A 47 11.24 14.05 -7.88
C LYS A 47 12.72 13.64 -8.02
N PHE A 48 13.45 13.63 -6.91
CA PHE A 48 14.91 13.41 -6.89
C PHE A 48 15.32 12.12 -6.16
N GLU A 49 14.42 11.49 -5.43
CA GLU A 49 14.71 10.24 -4.71
C GLU A 49 14.61 9.05 -5.66
N ALA A 50 15.75 8.50 -6.06
CA ALA A 50 15.81 7.19 -6.70
C ALA A 50 16.04 6.15 -5.59
N ASP A 51 15.08 5.24 -5.40
CA ASP A 51 15.23 4.12 -4.47
C ASP A 51 16.34 3.18 -4.98
N GLU A 52 17.45 3.10 -4.25
CA GLU A 52 18.49 2.11 -4.50
C GLU A 52 18.02 0.77 -3.97
N VAL A 53 17.46 -0.05 -4.88
CA VAL A 53 16.94 -1.38 -4.50
C VAL A 53 17.91 -2.48 -4.89
N SER A 54 18.10 -3.44 -3.99
CA SER A 54 18.89 -4.65 -4.22
C SER A 54 18.23 -5.88 -3.59
N ILE A 55 18.29 -6.99 -4.31
CA ILE A 55 17.90 -8.31 -3.78
C ILE A 55 19.14 -8.92 -3.14
N LEU A 56 19.05 -9.22 -1.84
CA LEU A 56 20.18 -9.74 -1.06
C LEU A 56 20.22 -11.27 -0.97
N ALA A 57 19.05 -11.91 -1.06
CA ALA A 57 18.90 -13.37 -0.91
C ALA A 57 17.65 -13.87 -1.63
N GLY A 58 17.56 -15.18 -1.84
CA GLY A 58 16.37 -15.88 -2.33
C GLY A 58 16.16 -15.86 -3.84
N VAL A 59 16.94 -15.08 -4.60
CA VAL A 59 16.86 -15.00 -6.06
C VAL A 59 18.25 -15.17 -6.66
N ARG A 60 18.36 -15.97 -7.74
CA ARG A 60 19.59 -16.17 -8.48
C ARG A 60 19.31 -16.14 -9.98
N HIS A 61 20.05 -15.32 -10.73
CA HIS A 61 19.88 -15.16 -12.18
C HIS A 61 18.43 -14.84 -12.60
N GLY A 62 17.74 -13.99 -11.78
CA GLY A 62 16.36 -13.59 -12.04
C GLY A 62 15.31 -14.64 -11.72
N VAL A 63 15.65 -15.69 -10.95
CA VAL A 63 14.73 -16.78 -10.61
C VAL A 63 14.81 -17.07 -9.11
N THR A 64 13.66 -17.21 -8.44
CA THR A 64 13.60 -17.58 -7.02
C THR A 64 14.09 -18.99 -6.78
N THR A 65 14.70 -19.20 -5.62
CA THR A 65 15.31 -20.49 -5.23
C THR A 65 14.47 -21.31 -4.26
N GLY A 66 13.35 -20.76 -3.75
CA GLY A 66 12.56 -21.33 -2.67
C GLY A 66 13.08 -20.95 -1.27
N ALA A 67 14.21 -20.24 -1.18
CA ALA A 67 14.70 -19.67 0.07
C ALA A 67 13.98 -18.35 0.39
N PRO A 68 14.01 -17.85 1.64
CA PRO A 68 13.51 -16.54 1.97
C PRO A 68 14.14 -15.45 1.07
N VAL A 69 13.31 -14.56 0.55
CA VAL A 69 13.77 -13.44 -0.26
C VAL A 69 13.98 -12.23 0.66
N ALA A 70 15.17 -11.62 0.58
CA ALA A 70 15.50 -10.41 1.31
C ALA A 70 15.84 -9.28 0.35
N ILE A 71 15.23 -8.11 0.59
CA ILE A 71 15.37 -6.91 -0.24
C ILE A 71 15.85 -5.76 0.65
N ARG A 72 16.80 -4.97 0.14
CA ARG A 72 17.26 -3.71 0.73
C ARG A 72 16.84 -2.55 -0.17
N ILE A 73 16.28 -1.50 0.44
CA ILE A 73 15.98 -0.24 -0.23
C ILE A 73 16.79 0.85 0.48
N GLY A 74 17.86 1.32 -0.16
CA GLY A 74 18.78 2.30 0.38
C GLY A 74 18.14 3.68 0.53
N ASN A 75 18.70 4.50 1.42
CA ASN A 75 18.31 5.87 1.62
C ASN A 75 19.43 6.82 1.20
N SER A 76 19.22 7.55 0.11
CA SER A 76 20.21 8.50 -0.44
C SER A 76 20.50 9.67 0.51
N GLU A 77 19.62 9.97 1.45
CA GLU A 77 19.82 11.03 2.43
C GLU A 77 20.56 10.57 3.71
N TRP A 78 20.83 9.26 3.83
CA TRP A 78 21.48 8.69 5.02
C TRP A 78 22.70 9.48 5.52
N PRO A 79 23.64 9.94 4.67
CA PRO A 79 24.80 10.67 5.16
C PRO A 79 24.48 11.94 5.95
N LYS A 80 23.29 12.54 5.75
CA LYS A 80 22.82 13.71 6.49
C LYS A 80 22.14 13.34 7.82
N TRP A 81 21.79 12.07 8.01
CA TRP A 81 21.01 11.57 9.14
C TRP A 81 21.83 10.64 10.04
N GLU A 82 23.04 10.28 9.62
CA GLU A 82 23.87 9.27 10.27
C GLU A 82 24.08 9.53 11.76
N THR A 83 24.33 10.78 12.14
CA THR A 83 24.51 11.16 13.55
C THR A 83 23.21 11.02 14.35
N VAL A 84 22.12 11.65 13.90
CA VAL A 84 20.86 11.68 14.66
C VAL A 84 20.11 10.35 14.66
N MET A 85 20.38 9.50 13.68
CA MET A 85 19.78 8.15 13.54
C MET A 85 20.79 7.02 13.79
N SER A 86 21.93 7.33 14.41
CA SER A 86 22.93 6.31 14.73
C SER A 86 22.34 5.22 15.61
N ALA A 87 22.67 3.96 15.30
CA ALA A 87 22.36 2.82 16.15
C ALA A 87 23.30 2.74 17.38
N ASP A 88 24.48 3.35 17.27
CA ASP A 88 25.47 3.40 18.35
C ASP A 88 25.29 4.67 19.21
N PRO A 89 25.77 4.66 20.46
CA PRO A 89 25.75 5.84 21.31
C PRO A 89 26.44 7.03 20.66
N VAL A 90 25.77 8.18 20.68
CA VAL A 90 26.30 9.44 20.15
C VAL A 90 26.56 10.39 21.31
N ASP A 91 27.71 11.10 21.29
CA ASP A 91 27.97 12.14 22.22
C ASP A 91 26.89 13.23 22.13
N PRO A 92 26.21 13.61 23.22
CA PRO A 92 25.22 14.67 23.21
C PRO A 92 25.69 15.97 22.56
N SER A 93 26.98 16.28 22.64
CA SER A 93 27.56 17.46 22.00
C SER A 93 27.51 17.42 20.48
N ALA A 94 27.53 16.22 19.87
CA ALA A 94 27.38 16.04 18.42
C ALA A 94 25.94 16.28 17.94
N LEU A 95 24.96 16.20 18.84
CA LEU A 95 23.56 16.54 18.59
C LEU A 95 23.22 18.00 18.90
N LEU A 96 24.10 18.69 19.59
CA LEU A 96 23.95 20.10 19.91
C LEU A 96 24.33 20.96 18.70
N ILE A 97 23.43 21.18 17.77
CA ILE A 97 22.98 22.52 17.54
C ILE A 97 23.75 23.34 16.52
N ASP A 98 24.95 23.18 16.33
CA ASP A 98 25.74 23.86 15.31
C ASP A 98 26.93 22.96 14.99
N ALA A 99 26.74 22.12 14.01
CA ALA A 99 27.85 21.32 13.47
C ALA A 99 28.93 22.20 12.81
N GLY A 100 28.89 23.49 13.09
CA GLY A 100 29.84 24.49 12.55
C GLY A 100 29.53 24.89 11.11
N THR A 101 28.46 24.37 10.53
CA THR A 101 28.04 24.69 9.16
C THR A 101 27.02 25.83 9.08
N GLY A 102 26.37 26.16 10.20
CA GLY A 102 25.31 27.17 10.24
C GLY A 102 24.06 26.80 9.44
N ASP A 103 23.90 25.53 9.01
CA ASP A 103 22.72 25.08 8.27
C ASP A 103 21.52 24.85 9.22
N GLU A 104 20.53 25.74 9.15
CA GLU A 104 19.28 25.65 9.93
C GLU A 104 18.59 24.29 9.81
N ARG A 105 18.75 23.61 8.67
CA ARG A 105 18.17 22.28 8.43
C ARG A 105 18.85 21.20 9.26
N GLU A 106 20.16 21.32 9.50
CA GLU A 106 20.89 20.40 10.35
C GLU A 106 20.49 20.57 11.82
N ILE A 107 20.41 21.82 12.27
CA ILE A 107 19.87 22.15 13.58
C ILE A 107 18.49 21.56 13.80
N ALA A 108 17.59 21.70 12.81
CA ALA A 108 16.24 21.14 12.87
C ALA A 108 16.22 19.60 12.91
N ARG A 109 17.14 18.93 12.23
CA ARG A 109 17.29 17.46 12.31
C ARG A 109 17.72 16.99 13.69
N ASN A 110 18.65 17.68 14.31
CA ASN A 110 19.26 17.25 15.58
C ASN A 110 18.38 17.53 16.80
N ARG A 111 17.39 18.42 16.69
CA ARG A 111 16.50 18.75 17.81
C ARG A 111 15.62 17.59 18.23
N PRO A 112 15.42 17.36 19.54
CA PRO A 112 14.38 16.46 20.04
C PRO A 112 12.98 16.87 19.55
N LEU A 113 12.14 15.90 19.24
CA LEU A 113 10.79 16.10 18.72
C LEU A 113 9.77 15.92 19.85
N THR A 114 9.56 16.97 20.65
CA THR A 114 8.72 16.93 21.86
C THR A 114 7.27 17.37 21.64
N ARG A 115 6.94 17.87 20.43
CA ARG A 115 5.59 18.38 20.08
C ARG A 115 4.87 17.43 19.14
N PRO A 116 4.10 16.44 19.64
CA PRO A 116 3.44 15.43 18.81
C PRO A 116 2.41 16.06 17.88
N ARG A 117 2.29 15.48 16.67
CA ARG A 117 1.31 15.91 15.67
C ARG A 117 -0.05 15.29 15.94
N PRO A 118 -1.14 16.05 15.95
CA PRO A 118 -2.49 15.52 15.97
C PRO A 118 -2.73 14.59 14.77
N GLY A 119 -3.40 13.47 15.01
CA GLY A 119 -3.71 12.49 13.95
C GLY A 119 -2.54 11.62 13.47
N HIS A 120 -1.35 11.76 14.05
CA HIS A 120 -0.20 10.88 13.83
C HIS A 120 0.02 9.90 14.99
N ALA A 121 0.91 8.93 14.81
CA ALA A 121 1.28 7.98 15.87
C ALA A 121 2.14 8.60 16.99
N ASP A 122 2.57 9.85 16.86
CA ASP A 122 3.56 10.47 17.75
C ASP A 122 3.18 10.34 19.22
N LEU A 123 2.05 10.91 19.65
CA LEU A 123 1.65 10.90 21.06
C LEU A 123 1.37 9.48 21.59
N PRO A 124 0.49 8.66 20.96
CA PRO A 124 0.25 7.31 21.46
C PRO A 124 1.50 6.44 21.46
N GLY A 125 2.39 6.60 20.47
CA GLY A 125 3.66 5.89 20.41
C GLY A 125 4.60 6.30 21.53
N MET A 126 4.80 7.60 21.78
CA MET A 126 5.62 8.10 22.89
C MET A 126 5.12 7.54 24.23
N LEU A 127 3.83 7.60 24.48
CA LEU A 127 3.24 7.15 25.75
C LEU A 127 3.32 5.63 25.91
N SER A 128 3.04 4.85 24.87
CA SER A 128 3.01 3.38 24.94
C SER A 128 4.39 2.73 25.02
N TYR A 129 5.41 3.39 24.50
CA TYR A 129 6.80 2.89 24.49
C TYR A 129 7.73 3.65 25.46
N ASP A 130 7.17 4.55 26.30
CA ASP A 130 7.92 5.36 27.28
C ASP A 130 9.09 6.12 26.62
N LEU A 131 8.79 6.79 25.51
CA LEU A 131 9.79 7.52 24.73
C LEU A 131 9.78 9.02 25.09
N PRO A 132 10.95 9.63 25.31
CA PRO A 132 11.04 11.06 25.66
C PRO A 132 10.76 11.99 24.49
N GLU A 133 10.78 11.48 23.25
CA GLU A 133 10.54 12.24 22.02
C GLU A 133 9.86 11.39 20.95
N ALA A 134 9.26 12.05 19.96
CA ALA A 134 8.50 11.41 18.90
C ALA A 134 9.37 10.81 17.76
N ARG A 135 10.69 11.07 17.72
CA ARG A 135 11.52 10.63 16.58
C ARG A 135 11.43 9.14 16.30
N PRO A 136 11.62 8.21 17.25
CA PRO A 136 11.55 6.78 16.97
C PRO A 136 10.18 6.37 16.39
N VAL A 137 9.11 6.99 16.91
CA VAL A 137 7.73 6.73 16.44
C VAL A 137 7.54 7.26 15.01
N LEU A 138 7.95 8.52 14.78
CA LEU A 138 7.81 9.21 13.49
C LEU A 138 8.54 8.46 12.38
N GLU A 139 9.76 8.05 12.65
CA GLU A 139 10.63 7.37 11.68
C GLU A 139 10.04 6.02 11.27
N ARG A 140 9.50 5.24 12.22
CA ARG A 140 8.91 3.92 11.92
C ARG A 140 7.48 4.03 11.35
N ALA A 141 6.67 4.96 11.83
CA ALA A 141 5.29 5.16 11.38
C ALA A 141 5.18 5.93 10.04
N SER A 142 6.30 6.34 9.48
CA SER A 142 6.36 7.07 8.21
C SER A 142 5.84 6.23 7.04
N ALA A 143 5.11 6.87 6.11
CA ALA A 143 4.69 6.25 4.85
C ALA A 143 5.87 5.79 3.96
N ARG A 144 7.12 6.17 4.27
CA ARG A 144 8.34 5.65 3.61
C ARG A 144 8.44 4.13 3.72
N GLU A 145 8.01 3.56 4.85
CA GLU A 145 7.96 2.11 5.09
C GLU A 145 7.22 1.34 3.99
N THR A 146 6.20 1.93 3.39
CA THR A 146 5.41 1.31 2.31
C THR A 146 6.24 1.00 1.04
N ALA A 147 7.43 1.57 0.88
CA ALA A 147 8.34 1.17 -0.20
C ALA A 147 8.76 -0.31 -0.04
N ALA A 148 8.98 -0.78 1.19
CA ALA A 148 9.27 -2.19 1.47
C ALA A 148 8.06 -3.08 1.15
N ARG A 149 6.83 -2.63 1.47
CA ARG A 149 5.60 -3.38 1.13
C ARG A 149 5.40 -3.48 -0.37
N VAL A 150 5.59 -2.39 -1.11
CA VAL A 150 5.49 -2.40 -2.58
C VAL A 150 6.54 -3.32 -3.21
N ALA A 151 7.76 -3.36 -2.68
CA ALA A 151 8.78 -4.30 -3.15
C ALA A 151 8.37 -5.76 -2.94
N LEU A 152 7.72 -6.09 -1.81
CA LEU A 152 7.15 -7.43 -1.58
C LEU A 152 5.93 -7.68 -2.47
N GLY A 153 5.10 -6.66 -2.71
CA GLY A 153 3.95 -6.73 -3.62
C GLY A 153 4.33 -7.13 -5.03
N VAL A 154 5.46 -6.61 -5.55
CA VAL A 154 5.98 -7.01 -6.88
C VAL A 154 6.28 -8.51 -6.94
N LEU A 155 6.83 -9.11 -5.88
CA LEU A 155 7.04 -10.56 -5.81
C LEU A 155 5.70 -11.31 -5.81
N ALA A 156 4.73 -10.82 -5.06
CA ALA A 156 3.39 -11.38 -4.99
C ALA A 156 2.65 -11.30 -6.33
N GLU A 157 2.68 -10.15 -7.00
CA GLU A 157 2.11 -9.96 -8.34
C GLU A 157 2.74 -10.93 -9.36
N ALA A 158 4.08 -11.08 -9.33
CA ALA A 158 4.77 -12.03 -10.19
C ALA A 158 4.32 -13.49 -9.93
N LEU A 159 4.10 -13.88 -8.67
CA LEU A 159 3.59 -15.20 -8.31
C LEU A 159 2.16 -15.40 -8.85
N LEU A 160 1.29 -14.44 -8.62
CA LEU A 160 -0.10 -14.46 -9.05
C LEU A 160 -0.22 -14.58 -10.56
N GLU A 161 0.54 -13.78 -11.30
CA GLU A 161 0.53 -13.81 -12.77
C GLU A 161 1.12 -15.11 -13.31
N GLN A 162 2.29 -15.53 -12.81
CA GLN A 162 2.99 -16.69 -13.33
C GLN A 162 2.35 -18.03 -12.94
N VAL A 163 1.64 -18.12 -11.82
CA VAL A 163 0.96 -19.36 -11.40
C VAL A 163 -0.47 -19.43 -11.94
N ALA A 164 -1.25 -18.36 -11.80
CA ALA A 164 -2.68 -18.38 -12.01
C ALA A 164 -3.19 -17.38 -13.07
N GLY A 165 -2.31 -16.56 -13.66
CA GLY A 165 -2.75 -15.52 -14.61
C GLY A 165 -3.54 -14.38 -13.94
N ILE A 166 -3.52 -14.30 -12.62
CA ILE A 166 -4.18 -13.22 -11.87
C ILE A 166 -3.41 -11.92 -12.10
N ARG A 167 -4.12 -10.85 -12.43
CA ARG A 167 -3.55 -9.52 -12.65
C ARG A 167 -4.34 -8.48 -11.89
N LEU A 168 -3.63 -7.55 -11.29
CA LEU A 168 -4.21 -6.45 -10.52
C LEU A 168 -4.10 -5.15 -11.28
N VAL A 169 -4.99 -4.22 -10.94
CA VAL A 169 -4.92 -2.81 -11.31
C VAL A 169 -5.52 -1.99 -10.18
N SER A 170 -4.97 -0.81 -9.94
CA SER A 170 -5.51 0.12 -8.94
C SER A 170 -5.73 1.49 -9.53
N HIS A 171 -6.73 2.21 -9.03
CA HIS A 171 -7.02 3.57 -9.44
C HIS A 171 -7.62 4.41 -8.31
N VAL A 172 -7.73 5.71 -8.54
CA VAL A 172 -8.34 6.64 -7.58
C VAL A 172 -9.82 6.82 -7.92
N VAL A 173 -10.69 6.60 -6.94
CA VAL A 173 -12.16 6.74 -7.09
C VAL A 173 -12.71 7.98 -6.40
N SER A 174 -11.97 8.60 -5.48
CA SER A 174 -12.33 9.93 -4.97
C SER A 174 -11.15 10.69 -4.40
N VAL A 175 -11.25 12.03 -4.42
CA VAL A 175 -10.34 12.96 -3.74
C VAL A 175 -11.17 14.00 -3.00
N GLY A 176 -11.08 14.02 -1.67
CA GLY A 176 -11.99 14.80 -0.84
C GLY A 176 -13.45 14.45 -1.12
N ALA A 177 -14.24 15.46 -1.49
CA ALA A 177 -15.64 15.29 -1.85
C ALA A 177 -15.88 15.07 -3.37
N GLN A 178 -14.82 15.03 -4.18
CA GLN A 178 -14.92 14.74 -5.61
C GLN A 178 -14.87 13.24 -5.85
N HIS A 179 -15.80 12.72 -6.64
CA HIS A 179 -15.88 11.30 -7.00
C HIS A 179 -15.61 11.10 -8.49
N ALA A 180 -14.94 9.99 -8.82
CA ALA A 180 -14.74 9.57 -10.19
C ALA A 180 -16.07 9.19 -10.88
N THR A 181 -16.11 9.33 -12.18
CA THR A 181 -17.22 8.87 -13.02
C THR A 181 -17.23 7.33 -13.03
N ALA A 182 -18.28 6.73 -12.48
CA ALA A 182 -18.35 5.28 -12.22
C ALA A 182 -18.36 4.39 -13.49
N SER A 183 -18.45 4.97 -14.69
CA SER A 183 -18.55 4.21 -15.94
C SER A 183 -17.21 3.69 -16.48
N LEU A 184 -16.08 4.17 -15.97
CA LEU A 184 -14.74 3.77 -16.43
C LEU A 184 -14.03 2.91 -15.39
N VAL A 185 -14.28 1.61 -15.44
CA VAL A 185 -13.59 0.61 -14.61
C VAL A 185 -12.33 0.15 -15.33
N PRO A 186 -11.12 0.40 -14.77
CA PRO A 186 -9.87 0.02 -15.43
C PRO A 186 -9.67 -1.49 -15.42
N ASN A 187 -8.94 -1.96 -16.42
CA ASN A 187 -8.44 -3.33 -16.48
C ASN A 187 -6.88 -3.32 -16.53
N PRO A 188 -6.19 -4.46 -16.37
CA PRO A 188 -4.73 -4.48 -16.33
C PRO A 188 -4.00 -3.95 -17.58
N ARG A 189 -4.70 -3.78 -18.70
CA ARG A 189 -4.10 -3.18 -19.93
C ARG A 189 -4.01 -1.66 -19.83
N ASP A 190 -4.78 -1.06 -18.93
CA ASP A 190 -4.84 0.39 -18.74
C ASP A 190 -3.75 0.92 -17.81
N GLU A 191 -2.90 0.04 -17.25
CA GLU A 191 -1.86 0.41 -16.28
C GLU A 191 -0.92 1.53 -16.79
N ALA A 192 -0.54 1.50 -18.06
CA ALA A 192 0.30 2.54 -18.65
C ALA A 192 -0.41 3.90 -18.65
N ALA A 193 -1.67 3.96 -19.07
CA ALA A 193 -2.48 5.16 -19.06
C ALA A 193 -2.70 5.71 -17.63
N LEU A 194 -2.95 4.82 -16.67
CA LEU A 194 -3.08 5.17 -15.26
C LEU A 194 -1.77 5.72 -14.65
N CYS A 195 -0.61 5.24 -15.10
CA CYS A 195 0.69 5.78 -14.69
C CYS A 195 0.98 7.16 -15.30
N GLU A 196 0.49 7.45 -16.50
CA GLU A 196 0.60 8.74 -17.16
C GLU A 196 -0.36 9.78 -16.58
N ALA A 197 -1.53 9.34 -16.11
CA ALA A 197 -2.52 10.20 -15.47
C ALA A 197 -2.04 10.65 -14.07
N SER A 198 -1.95 11.96 -13.86
CA SER A 198 -1.41 12.58 -12.65
C SER A 198 -2.17 12.17 -11.37
N MET A 199 -3.49 11.90 -11.49
CA MET A 199 -4.36 11.45 -10.39
C MET A 199 -4.77 9.98 -10.52
N ARG A 200 -4.13 9.20 -11.41
CA ARG A 200 -4.36 7.77 -11.59
C ARG A 200 -5.83 7.41 -11.82
N THR A 201 -6.47 8.12 -12.75
CA THR A 201 -7.82 7.85 -13.25
C THR A 201 -7.84 7.88 -14.78
N LEU A 202 -8.71 7.11 -15.41
CA LEU A 202 -8.80 7.02 -16.88
C LEU A 202 -9.52 8.21 -17.51
N ASP A 203 -10.41 8.86 -16.78
CA ASP A 203 -11.15 9.99 -17.27
C ASP A 203 -10.34 11.30 -17.12
N PRO A 204 -10.02 12.01 -18.21
CA PRO A 204 -9.31 13.28 -18.13
C PRO A 204 -10.06 14.39 -17.37
N GLU A 205 -11.41 14.35 -17.35
CA GLU A 205 -12.21 15.32 -16.60
C GLU A 205 -12.15 15.04 -15.11
N ASP A 206 -12.19 13.76 -14.71
CA ASP A 206 -11.98 13.34 -13.32
C ASP A 206 -10.58 13.73 -12.86
N ASN A 207 -9.57 13.49 -13.69
CA ASN A 207 -8.19 13.86 -13.40
C ASN A 207 -8.06 15.37 -13.12
N ALA A 208 -8.64 16.22 -13.96
CA ALA A 208 -8.63 17.66 -13.78
C ALA A 208 -9.39 18.12 -12.52
N ARG A 209 -10.53 17.48 -12.19
CA ARG A 209 -11.29 17.79 -10.97
C ARG A 209 -10.52 17.41 -9.70
N PHE A 210 -9.83 16.28 -9.72
CA PHE A 210 -9.02 15.81 -8.60
C PHE A 210 -7.79 16.70 -8.39
N GLU A 211 -7.11 17.11 -9.46
CA GLU A 211 -6.02 18.11 -9.39
C GLU A 211 -6.50 19.41 -8.77
N ALA A 212 -7.64 19.94 -9.23
CA ALA A 212 -8.22 21.17 -8.69
C ALA A 212 -8.54 21.06 -7.18
N ALA A 213 -9.01 19.88 -6.72
CA ALA A 213 -9.27 19.66 -5.31
C ALA A 213 -7.96 19.62 -4.48
N VAL A 214 -6.90 19.04 -5.02
CA VAL A 214 -5.56 19.04 -4.39
C VAL A 214 -5.00 20.45 -4.33
N ASP A 215 -5.12 21.24 -5.40
CA ASP A 215 -4.66 22.62 -5.44
C ASP A 215 -5.42 23.51 -4.47
N ALA A 216 -6.73 23.35 -4.37
CA ALA A 216 -7.55 24.06 -3.39
C ALA A 216 -7.08 23.78 -1.96
N ALA A 217 -6.82 22.52 -1.60
CA ALA A 217 -6.28 22.15 -0.30
C ALA A 217 -4.89 22.77 -0.06
N LYS A 218 -4.01 22.71 -1.06
CA LYS A 218 -2.67 23.30 -1.00
C LYS A 218 -2.71 24.82 -0.79
N HIS A 219 -3.57 25.54 -1.51
CA HIS A 219 -3.72 26.98 -1.36
C HIS A 219 -4.30 27.36 0.02
N ALA A 220 -5.15 26.50 0.59
CA ALA A 220 -5.64 26.66 1.96
C ALA A 220 -4.60 26.32 3.05
N GLY A 221 -3.40 25.87 2.68
CA GLY A 221 -2.40 25.39 3.63
C GLY A 221 -2.82 24.10 4.36
N ASP A 222 -3.53 23.22 3.66
CA ASP A 222 -4.14 22.01 4.21
C ASP A 222 -3.71 20.76 3.42
N THR A 223 -4.24 19.60 3.82
CA THR A 223 -4.04 18.30 3.18
C THR A 223 -5.40 17.68 2.84
N ILE A 224 -5.42 16.77 1.86
CA ILE A 224 -6.65 16.13 1.39
C ILE A 224 -6.46 14.63 1.26
N GLY A 225 -7.49 13.88 1.64
CA GLY A 225 -7.57 12.43 1.50
C GLY A 225 -8.41 12.01 0.31
N GLY A 226 -8.75 10.72 0.25
CA GLY A 226 -9.62 10.17 -0.78
C GLY A 226 -9.70 8.65 -0.71
N VAL A 227 -10.29 8.04 -1.71
CA VAL A 227 -10.51 6.60 -1.80
C VAL A 227 -9.84 6.03 -3.03
N VAL A 228 -9.21 4.89 -2.86
CA VAL A 228 -8.64 4.10 -3.95
C VAL A 228 -9.38 2.78 -4.08
N GLU A 229 -9.38 2.23 -5.29
CA GLU A 229 -9.92 0.91 -5.60
C GLU A 229 -8.83 0.04 -6.21
N VAL A 230 -8.81 -1.23 -5.80
CA VAL A 230 -7.97 -2.29 -6.36
C VAL A 230 -8.89 -3.36 -6.93
N ILE A 231 -8.62 -3.75 -8.16
CA ILE A 231 -9.36 -4.80 -8.84
C ILE A 231 -8.38 -5.91 -9.22
N ALA A 232 -8.67 -7.14 -8.79
CA ALA A 232 -7.92 -8.33 -9.19
C ALA A 232 -8.77 -9.18 -10.16
N TYR A 233 -8.25 -9.38 -11.35
CA TYR A 233 -8.87 -10.14 -12.45
C TYR A 233 -8.33 -11.56 -12.50
N ASN A 234 -9.13 -12.47 -13.06
CA ASN A 234 -8.80 -13.88 -13.27
C ASN A 234 -8.54 -14.63 -11.95
N VAL A 235 -9.15 -14.18 -10.86
CA VAL A 235 -9.02 -14.88 -9.58
C VAL A 235 -9.84 -16.18 -9.64
N PRO A 236 -9.22 -17.35 -9.44
CA PRO A 236 -9.95 -18.62 -9.47
C PRO A 236 -10.95 -18.70 -8.32
N VAL A 237 -12.00 -19.49 -8.51
CA VAL A 237 -12.91 -19.88 -7.44
C VAL A 237 -12.13 -20.65 -6.36
N GLY A 238 -12.40 -20.36 -5.08
CA GLY A 238 -11.94 -21.20 -3.98
C GLY A 238 -10.75 -20.62 -3.18
N LEU A 239 -10.26 -19.41 -3.48
CA LEU A 239 -9.26 -18.78 -2.61
C LEU A 239 -9.93 -18.25 -1.33
N GLY A 240 -9.29 -18.44 -0.19
CA GLY A 240 -9.89 -18.20 1.12
C GLY A 240 -10.85 -19.32 1.52
N THR A 241 -11.68 -19.12 2.53
CA THR A 241 -12.60 -20.15 3.02
C THR A 241 -13.77 -19.56 3.83
N HIS A 242 -14.89 -20.25 3.82
CA HIS A 242 -16.04 -19.98 4.68
C HIS A 242 -15.95 -20.70 6.05
N VAL A 243 -14.99 -21.60 6.22
CA VAL A 243 -14.93 -22.54 7.37
C VAL A 243 -14.51 -21.83 8.66
N THR A 244 -13.52 -20.93 8.59
CA THR A 244 -12.99 -20.21 9.75
C THR A 244 -12.93 -18.71 9.48
N ALA A 245 -13.31 -17.90 10.46
CA ALA A 245 -13.34 -16.44 10.33
C ALA A 245 -11.97 -15.84 10.00
N ARG A 246 -10.89 -16.43 10.50
CA ARG A 246 -9.53 -15.96 10.31
C ARG A 246 -9.05 -16.13 8.86
N GLU A 247 -9.46 -17.20 8.20
CA GLU A 247 -9.02 -17.56 6.86
C GLU A 247 -9.94 -17.02 5.76
N ARG A 248 -10.98 -16.27 6.14
CA ARG A 248 -11.86 -15.57 5.18
C ARG A 248 -11.05 -14.57 4.38
N LEU A 249 -11.20 -14.59 3.05
CA LEU A 249 -10.43 -13.72 2.15
C LEU A 249 -10.77 -12.24 2.36
N ASP A 250 -12.06 -11.91 2.54
CA ASP A 250 -12.53 -10.56 2.86
C ASP A 250 -11.92 -10.01 4.16
N ALA A 251 -11.85 -10.84 5.22
CA ALA A 251 -11.25 -10.46 6.49
C ALA A 251 -9.74 -10.21 6.35
N ARG A 252 -9.03 -11.05 5.60
CA ARG A 252 -7.58 -10.91 5.35
C ARG A 252 -7.28 -9.65 4.53
N LEU A 253 -8.06 -9.39 3.48
CA LEU A 253 -7.96 -8.17 2.66
C LEU A 253 -8.23 -6.92 3.49
N ALA A 254 -9.30 -6.93 4.30
CA ALA A 254 -9.63 -5.80 5.16
C ALA A 254 -8.51 -5.52 6.18
N ALA A 255 -7.92 -6.54 6.79
CA ALA A 255 -6.82 -6.39 7.73
C ALA A 255 -5.55 -5.81 7.05
N ALA A 256 -5.20 -6.31 5.88
CA ALA A 256 -4.04 -5.86 5.12
C ALA A 256 -4.20 -4.38 4.69
N LEU A 257 -5.31 -4.04 4.09
CA LEU A 257 -5.60 -2.67 3.65
C LEU A 257 -5.70 -1.70 4.84
N MET A 258 -6.33 -2.09 5.96
CA MET A 258 -6.42 -1.27 7.17
C MET A 258 -5.04 -1.05 7.83
N SER A 259 -4.06 -1.93 7.58
CA SER A 259 -2.69 -1.80 8.09
C SER A 259 -1.88 -0.69 7.39
N ILE A 260 -2.33 -0.19 6.25
CA ILE A 260 -1.66 0.87 5.51
C ILE A 260 -1.80 2.19 6.29
N GLN A 261 -0.70 2.93 6.39
CA GLN A 261 -0.69 4.24 7.05
C GLN A 261 -1.76 5.16 6.45
N SER A 262 -2.50 5.83 7.31
CA SER A 262 -3.61 6.74 6.97
C SER A 262 -4.91 6.10 6.49
N VAL A 263 -4.98 4.80 6.27
CA VAL A 263 -6.25 4.13 5.96
C VAL A 263 -7.16 4.15 7.20
N LYS A 264 -8.44 4.47 6.99
CA LYS A 264 -9.49 4.59 8.01
C LYS A 264 -10.77 3.85 7.68
N GLY A 265 -10.90 3.33 6.46
CA GLY A 265 -12.03 2.54 6.02
C GLY A 265 -11.61 1.58 4.92
N VAL A 266 -12.27 0.43 4.88
CA VAL A 266 -12.10 -0.59 3.84
C VAL A 266 -13.48 -1.08 3.43
N GLU A 267 -13.67 -1.29 2.13
CA GLU A 267 -14.87 -1.91 1.56
C GLU A 267 -14.47 -3.06 0.62
N ILE A 268 -15.30 -4.10 0.59
CA ILE A 268 -15.22 -5.18 -0.38
C ILE A 268 -16.49 -5.11 -1.24
N GLY A 269 -16.35 -5.09 -2.56
CA GLY A 269 -17.46 -4.89 -3.48
C GLY A 269 -18.14 -3.55 -3.24
N ASP A 270 -19.47 -3.54 -3.20
CA ASP A 270 -20.25 -2.32 -2.96
C ASP A 270 -20.24 -1.85 -1.50
N GLY A 271 -19.69 -2.64 -0.59
CA GLY A 271 -19.43 -2.26 0.80
C GLY A 271 -20.64 -1.63 1.49
N PHE A 272 -20.50 -0.38 1.94
CA PHE A 272 -21.58 0.34 2.63
C PHE A 272 -22.80 0.63 1.75
N ALA A 273 -22.61 0.80 0.43
CA ALA A 273 -23.72 1.03 -0.49
C ALA A 273 -24.67 -0.19 -0.56
N GLN A 274 -24.11 -1.40 -0.50
CA GLN A 274 -24.89 -2.64 -0.49
C GLN A 274 -25.83 -2.74 0.73
N ALA A 275 -25.40 -2.20 1.88
CA ALA A 275 -26.24 -2.20 3.11
C ALA A 275 -27.52 -1.35 2.99
N ALA A 276 -27.59 -0.45 2.01
CA ALA A 276 -28.78 0.37 1.75
C ALA A 276 -29.77 -0.32 0.78
N LEU A 277 -29.41 -1.46 0.19
CA LEU A 277 -30.23 -2.18 -0.78
C LEU A 277 -31.14 -3.21 -0.10
N LEU A 278 -32.25 -3.53 -0.76
CA LEU A 278 -33.05 -4.72 -0.43
C LEU A 278 -32.29 -5.98 -0.88
N GLY A 279 -32.45 -7.10 -0.16
CA GLY A 279 -31.71 -8.33 -0.43
C GLY A 279 -31.80 -8.82 -1.87
N SER A 280 -32.99 -8.68 -2.50
CA SER A 280 -33.19 -9.06 -3.91
C SER A 280 -32.42 -8.19 -4.93
N ALA A 281 -31.96 -7.00 -4.51
CA ALA A 281 -31.16 -6.09 -5.34
C ALA A 281 -29.69 -6.09 -4.93
N ALA A 282 -29.35 -6.66 -3.78
CA ALA A 282 -28.02 -6.65 -3.21
C ALA A 282 -27.19 -7.89 -3.56
N HIS A 283 -27.83 -9.01 -3.90
CA HIS A 283 -27.14 -10.28 -4.15
C HIS A 283 -26.98 -10.56 -5.63
N ASP A 284 -25.81 -11.05 -6.00
CA ASP A 284 -25.44 -11.41 -7.36
C ASP A 284 -26.12 -12.75 -7.75
N GLU A 285 -27.07 -12.73 -8.69
CA GLU A 285 -27.74 -13.94 -9.13
C GLU A 285 -26.78 -14.89 -9.85
N ILE A 286 -26.92 -16.19 -9.58
CA ILE A 286 -26.15 -17.22 -10.25
C ILE A 286 -26.86 -17.57 -11.58
N VAL A 287 -26.17 -17.34 -12.67
CA VAL A 287 -26.69 -17.56 -14.03
C VAL A 287 -25.72 -18.40 -14.87
N ARG A 288 -26.19 -18.94 -15.99
CA ARG A 288 -25.32 -19.53 -17.01
C ARG A 288 -24.83 -18.46 -17.96
N GLY A 289 -23.52 -18.37 -18.11
CA GLY A 289 -22.87 -17.54 -19.11
C GLY A 289 -23.10 -18.07 -20.54
N GLU A 290 -22.68 -17.29 -21.53
CA GLU A 290 -22.78 -17.67 -22.95
C GLU A 290 -21.95 -18.92 -23.29
N ASP A 291 -20.90 -19.18 -22.55
CA ASP A 291 -20.02 -20.36 -22.62
C ASP A 291 -20.64 -21.63 -21.94
N GLY A 292 -21.78 -21.44 -21.28
CA GLY A 292 -22.51 -22.51 -20.56
C GLY A 292 -22.03 -22.72 -19.13
N HIS A 293 -20.99 -22.03 -18.68
CA HIS A 293 -20.48 -22.09 -17.29
C HIS A 293 -21.31 -21.22 -16.34
N LEU A 294 -21.28 -21.57 -15.06
CA LEU A 294 -21.93 -20.76 -14.02
C LEU A 294 -21.13 -19.45 -13.78
N THR A 295 -21.86 -18.35 -13.78
CA THR A 295 -21.33 -17.00 -13.52
C THR A 295 -22.28 -16.20 -12.64
N ARG A 296 -21.98 -14.93 -12.42
CA ARG A 296 -22.84 -13.99 -11.71
C ARG A 296 -23.37 -12.92 -12.66
N SER A 297 -24.62 -12.48 -12.44
CA SER A 297 -25.27 -11.41 -13.23
C SER A 297 -24.72 -10.01 -12.90
N SER A 298 -24.11 -9.85 -11.74
CA SER A 298 -23.51 -8.61 -11.20
C SER A 298 -22.31 -8.95 -10.33
N ASN A 299 -21.69 -7.97 -9.70
CA ASN A 299 -20.54 -8.17 -8.79
C ASN A 299 -20.61 -7.27 -7.55
N HIS A 300 -21.77 -7.17 -6.92
CA HIS A 300 -21.99 -6.43 -5.67
C HIS A 300 -21.13 -6.96 -4.53
N ALA A 301 -20.94 -8.28 -4.49
CA ALA A 301 -20.09 -8.96 -3.51
C ALA A 301 -18.58 -8.71 -3.71
N GLY A 302 -18.18 -8.07 -4.82
CA GLY A 302 -16.77 -7.81 -5.11
C GLY A 302 -15.93 -9.07 -5.24
N GLY A 303 -16.46 -10.12 -5.87
CA GLY A 303 -15.75 -11.37 -6.14
C GLY A 303 -15.60 -12.32 -4.94
N ILE A 304 -16.18 -12.00 -3.78
CA ILE A 304 -16.04 -12.79 -2.55
C ILE A 304 -17.39 -13.07 -1.93
N GLU A 305 -17.75 -14.34 -1.81
CA GLU A 305 -18.95 -14.81 -1.15
C GLU A 305 -18.59 -15.70 0.04
N GLY A 306 -19.10 -15.36 1.23
CA GLY A 306 -18.83 -16.14 2.44
C GLY A 306 -17.34 -16.24 2.82
N GLY A 307 -16.50 -15.32 2.35
CA GLY A 307 -15.05 -15.34 2.58
C GLY A 307 -14.23 -16.15 1.58
N THR A 308 -14.87 -16.59 0.49
CA THR A 308 -14.25 -17.41 -0.58
C THR A 308 -14.41 -16.70 -1.92
N SER A 309 -13.38 -16.68 -2.75
CA SER A 309 -13.46 -16.13 -4.10
C SER A 309 -14.42 -16.92 -4.97
N ASN A 310 -15.24 -16.24 -5.77
CA ASN A 310 -16.32 -16.83 -6.57
C ASN A 310 -16.07 -16.85 -8.08
N GLY A 311 -14.87 -16.43 -8.53
CA GLY A 311 -14.48 -16.37 -9.95
C GLY A 311 -14.73 -15.02 -10.62
N ALA A 312 -15.54 -14.14 -10.03
CA ALA A 312 -15.65 -12.75 -10.47
C ALA A 312 -14.42 -11.92 -10.05
N PRO A 313 -14.18 -10.75 -10.65
CA PRO A 313 -13.10 -9.86 -10.21
C PRO A 313 -13.24 -9.48 -8.74
N ILE A 314 -12.15 -9.56 -7.99
CA ILE A 314 -12.13 -9.08 -6.60
C ILE A 314 -11.98 -7.56 -6.62
N VAL A 315 -12.91 -6.87 -5.93
CA VAL A 315 -12.93 -5.41 -5.81
C VAL A 315 -12.79 -5.03 -4.34
N ALA A 316 -11.75 -4.26 -4.03
CA ALA A 316 -11.48 -3.78 -2.68
C ALA A 316 -11.15 -2.28 -2.70
N ARG A 317 -11.69 -1.51 -1.75
CA ARG A 317 -11.46 -0.07 -1.62
C ARG A 317 -10.82 0.26 -0.29
N ALA A 318 -9.96 1.29 -0.29
CA ALA A 318 -9.34 1.83 0.91
C ALA A 318 -9.52 3.34 0.97
N ALA A 319 -10.04 3.83 2.09
CA ALA A 319 -10.24 5.25 2.36
C ALA A 319 -9.06 5.82 3.15
N PHE A 320 -8.33 6.75 2.56
CA PHE A 320 -7.20 7.44 3.14
C PHE A 320 -7.65 8.77 3.76
N LYS A 321 -7.42 8.97 5.05
CA LYS A 321 -7.58 10.29 5.66
C LYS A 321 -6.55 11.28 5.12
N PRO A 322 -6.78 12.60 5.23
CA PRO A 322 -5.76 13.61 4.97
C PRO A 322 -4.47 13.36 5.76
N ILE A 323 -3.34 13.75 5.20
CA ILE A 323 -2.04 13.61 5.86
C ILE A 323 -2.00 14.47 7.13
N SER A 324 -1.55 13.89 8.23
CA SER A 324 -1.55 14.54 9.56
C SER A 324 -0.51 15.66 9.72
N THR A 325 0.46 15.77 8.82
CA THR A 325 1.38 16.91 8.79
C THR A 325 0.75 18.03 7.97
N VAL A 326 -0.09 18.81 8.62
CA VAL A 326 -0.83 19.92 8.00
C VAL A 326 0.03 21.18 8.02
N PRO A 327 0.20 21.90 6.87
CA PRO A 327 0.95 23.17 6.83
C PRO A 327 0.36 24.24 7.78
N HIS A 328 -0.97 24.34 7.84
CA HIS A 328 -1.64 25.13 8.89
C HIS A 328 -1.58 24.35 10.19
N ALA A 329 -0.53 24.58 10.99
CA ALA A 329 -0.19 23.77 12.17
C ALA A 329 -1.35 23.69 13.19
N LEU A 330 -1.73 22.46 13.56
CA LEU A 330 -2.76 22.19 14.55
C LEU A 330 -2.21 22.34 15.98
N ARG A 331 -3.11 22.63 16.93
CA ARG A 331 -2.77 22.73 18.37
C ARG A 331 -2.20 21.43 18.90
N SER A 332 -1.21 21.53 19.74
CA SER A 332 -0.51 20.44 20.42
C SER A 332 -0.01 20.91 21.78
N VAL A 333 0.76 20.07 22.47
CA VAL A 333 1.45 20.39 23.72
C VAL A 333 2.92 19.97 23.56
N ASP A 334 3.85 20.80 24.04
CA ASP A 334 5.24 20.39 24.18
C ASP A 334 5.39 19.51 25.43
N LEU A 335 5.66 18.22 25.23
CA LEU A 335 5.71 17.25 26.32
C LEU A 335 6.93 17.41 27.23
N ALA A 336 7.96 18.16 26.80
CA ALA A 336 9.10 18.45 27.64
C ALA A 336 8.83 19.59 28.64
N THR A 337 7.97 20.56 28.28
CA THR A 337 7.67 21.72 29.11
C THR A 337 6.27 21.69 29.70
N GLY A 338 5.35 20.93 29.10
CA GLY A 338 3.93 20.94 29.44
C GLY A 338 3.16 22.14 28.89
N GLU A 339 3.78 23.00 28.10
CA GLU A 339 3.19 24.22 27.56
C GLU A 339 2.37 23.97 26.30
N GLU A 340 1.36 24.81 26.05
CA GLU A 340 0.62 24.80 24.79
C GLU A 340 1.58 25.11 23.63
N ALA A 341 1.45 24.34 22.56
CA ALA A 341 2.31 24.44 21.38
C ALA A 341 1.51 24.17 20.10
N VAL A 342 2.18 24.22 18.97
CA VAL A 342 1.69 23.68 17.69
C VAL A 342 2.45 22.42 17.32
N GLY A 343 1.77 21.50 16.65
CA GLY A 343 2.38 20.25 16.19
C GLY A 343 3.60 20.50 15.31
N LEU A 344 4.50 19.53 15.28
CA LEU A 344 5.71 19.60 14.46
C LEU A 344 5.36 19.85 12.99
N HIS A 345 5.96 20.89 12.40
CA HIS A 345 5.88 21.10 10.97
C HIS A 345 7.02 20.35 10.27
N GLN A 346 6.68 19.47 9.35
CA GLN A 346 7.62 18.81 8.45
C GLN A 346 7.13 18.95 7.01
N ARG A 347 8.04 18.88 6.06
CA ARG A 347 7.64 18.84 4.65
C ARG A 347 6.79 17.60 4.41
N SER A 348 5.62 17.79 3.83
CA SER A 348 4.65 16.75 3.53
C SER A 348 4.09 16.92 2.13
N ASP A 349 3.54 15.84 1.59
CA ASP A 349 2.68 15.89 0.41
C ASP A 349 1.34 16.55 0.79
N THR A 350 0.65 17.15 -0.16
CA THR A 350 -0.72 17.63 0.02
C THR A 350 -1.72 16.49 -0.07
N CYS A 351 -1.46 15.52 -0.96
CA CYS A 351 -2.29 14.35 -1.21
C CYS A 351 -1.42 13.11 -1.38
N GLN A 352 -1.85 11.98 -0.78
CA GLN A 352 -1.15 10.70 -0.88
C GLN A 352 -2.00 9.60 -1.55
N VAL A 353 -3.12 9.97 -2.16
CA VAL A 353 -4.10 8.98 -2.66
C VAL A 353 -3.51 8.16 -3.82
N VAL A 354 -2.79 8.80 -4.75
CA VAL A 354 -2.16 8.10 -5.89
C VAL A 354 -1.15 7.05 -5.45
N PRO A 355 -0.11 7.37 -4.64
CA PRO A 355 0.75 6.31 -4.08
C PRO A 355 -0.03 5.32 -3.22
N GLY A 356 -1.10 5.76 -2.56
CA GLY A 356 -2.00 4.91 -1.78
C GLY A 356 -2.62 3.79 -2.62
N ALA A 357 -2.98 4.07 -3.88
CA ALA A 357 -3.49 3.06 -4.82
C ALA A 357 -2.45 1.95 -5.08
N VAL A 358 -1.21 2.32 -5.39
CA VAL A 358 -0.12 1.36 -5.63
C VAL A 358 0.22 0.55 -4.37
N ILE A 359 0.15 1.17 -3.19
CA ILE A 359 0.39 0.48 -1.92
C ILE A 359 -0.76 -0.50 -1.61
N ALA A 360 -2.00 -0.09 -1.83
CA ALA A 360 -3.17 -0.96 -1.65
C ALA A 360 -3.14 -2.16 -2.61
N GLU A 361 -2.72 -1.95 -3.86
CA GLU A 361 -2.51 -3.02 -4.86
C GLU A 361 -1.50 -4.04 -4.36
N ALA A 362 -0.35 -3.58 -3.83
CA ALA A 362 0.67 -4.45 -3.27
C ALA A 362 0.16 -5.28 -2.07
N GLU A 363 -0.64 -4.70 -1.18
CA GLU A 363 -1.23 -5.42 -0.04
C GLU A 363 -2.28 -6.44 -0.48
N VAL A 364 -3.13 -6.10 -1.46
CA VAL A 364 -4.08 -7.06 -2.05
C VAL A 364 -3.32 -8.21 -2.72
N ALA A 365 -2.26 -7.91 -3.48
CA ALA A 365 -1.41 -8.93 -4.11
C ALA A 365 -0.79 -9.88 -3.09
N LEU A 366 -0.28 -9.37 -1.97
CA LEU A 366 0.31 -10.19 -0.89
C LEU A 366 -0.72 -11.15 -0.28
N VAL A 367 -1.95 -10.66 -0.02
CA VAL A 367 -3.02 -11.51 0.53
C VAL A 367 -3.44 -12.59 -0.48
N LEU A 368 -3.61 -12.22 -1.75
CA LEU A 368 -3.99 -13.18 -2.79
C LEU A 368 -2.90 -14.20 -3.08
N ALA A 369 -1.63 -13.80 -3.04
CA ALA A 369 -0.50 -14.69 -3.22
C ALA A 369 -0.40 -15.73 -2.09
N ASP A 370 -0.63 -15.31 -0.85
CA ASP A 370 -0.68 -16.21 0.31
C ASP A 370 -1.87 -17.17 0.21
N ALA A 371 -3.08 -16.67 -0.11
CA ALA A 371 -4.25 -17.51 -0.32
C ALA A 371 -4.07 -18.50 -1.50
N LEU A 372 -3.42 -18.08 -2.58
CA LEU A 372 -3.10 -18.97 -3.71
C LEU A 372 -2.09 -20.05 -3.31
N SER A 373 -1.08 -19.67 -2.50
CA SER A 373 -0.07 -20.63 -2.00
C SER A 373 -0.68 -21.66 -1.07
N ASP A 374 -1.60 -21.25 -0.19
CA ASP A 374 -2.36 -22.16 0.67
C ASP A 374 -3.22 -23.13 -0.16
N HIS A 375 -3.87 -22.61 -1.22
CA HIS A 375 -4.81 -23.39 -2.04
C HIS A 375 -4.10 -24.35 -3.00
N ALA A 376 -3.10 -23.88 -3.75
CA ALA A 376 -2.39 -24.67 -4.76
C ALA A 376 -1.31 -25.57 -4.13
N GLY A 377 -0.71 -25.14 -3.03
CA GLY A 377 0.44 -25.82 -2.42
C GLY A 377 1.63 -25.89 -3.39
N GLY A 378 2.66 -26.65 -3.00
CA GLY A 378 3.83 -26.90 -3.84
C GLY A 378 5.01 -26.00 -3.49
N ARG A 379 6.20 -26.44 -3.93
CA ARG A 379 7.48 -25.77 -3.66
C ARG A 379 8.08 -25.11 -4.89
N SER A 380 7.46 -25.29 -6.04
CA SER A 380 7.89 -24.67 -7.31
C SER A 380 6.69 -24.14 -8.08
N VAL A 381 6.92 -23.13 -8.91
CA VAL A 381 5.89 -22.56 -9.82
C VAL A 381 5.24 -23.64 -10.68
N GLY A 382 6.04 -24.59 -11.20
CA GLY A 382 5.51 -25.69 -12.02
C GLY A 382 4.64 -26.68 -11.24
N GLU A 383 4.93 -26.91 -9.96
CA GLU A 383 4.10 -27.76 -9.09
C GLU A 383 2.79 -27.05 -8.75
N MET A 384 2.85 -25.79 -8.34
CA MET A 384 1.66 -24.97 -8.05
C MET A 384 0.71 -24.90 -9.23
N ARG A 385 1.25 -24.67 -10.45
CA ARG A 385 0.44 -24.67 -11.68
C ARG A 385 -0.30 -26.00 -11.88
N ARG A 386 0.41 -27.13 -11.85
CA ARG A 386 -0.21 -28.45 -12.02
C ARG A 386 -1.32 -28.72 -11.01
N ASN A 387 -1.10 -28.33 -9.75
CA ASN A 387 -2.09 -28.51 -8.70
C ASN A 387 -3.32 -27.63 -8.94
N LEU A 388 -3.12 -26.37 -9.31
CA LEU A 388 -4.20 -25.44 -9.65
C LEU A 388 -4.96 -25.91 -10.89
N ASP A 389 -4.28 -26.33 -11.95
CA ASP A 389 -4.90 -26.83 -13.19
C ASP A 389 -5.78 -28.05 -12.91
N ALA A 390 -5.28 -28.99 -12.09
CA ALA A 390 -6.04 -30.16 -11.67
C ALA A 390 -7.31 -29.79 -10.86
N TYR A 391 -7.21 -28.80 -9.99
CA TYR A 391 -8.36 -28.28 -9.25
C TYR A 391 -9.38 -27.62 -10.19
N LEU A 392 -8.92 -26.74 -11.09
CA LEU A 392 -9.78 -26.00 -12.02
C LEU A 392 -10.48 -26.94 -13.01
N ALA A 393 -9.86 -28.03 -13.43
CA ALA A 393 -10.52 -29.05 -14.25
C ALA A 393 -11.75 -29.63 -13.54
N VAL A 394 -11.63 -29.96 -12.26
CA VAL A 394 -12.78 -30.47 -11.47
C VAL A 394 -13.86 -29.39 -11.26
N VAL A 395 -13.46 -28.14 -11.04
CA VAL A 395 -14.42 -27.03 -10.93
C VAL A 395 -15.17 -26.83 -12.25
N GLY A 396 -14.45 -26.82 -13.38
CA GLY A 396 -15.04 -26.64 -14.71
C GLY A 396 -16.03 -27.76 -15.09
N GLU A 397 -15.81 -29.01 -14.65
CA GLU A 397 -16.75 -30.11 -14.86
C GLU A 397 -18.05 -29.95 -14.05
N ARG A 398 -18.06 -29.16 -12.98
CA ARG A 398 -19.22 -28.99 -12.07
C ARG A 398 -19.96 -27.68 -12.30
N ALA A 399 -19.30 -26.70 -12.87
CA ALA A 399 -19.84 -25.36 -13.10
C ALA A 399 -20.18 -25.11 -14.56
#